data_e566ba2f75ced7ff9a8ad436493fbda3
#
_entry.id   e566ba2f75ced7ff9a8ad436493fbda3
#
_cell.length_a   1.000
_cell.length_b   1.000
_cell.length_c   1.000
_cell.angle_alpha   90.00
_cell.angle_beta   90.00
_cell.angle_gamma   90.00
#
_symmetry.space_group_name_H-M   'P 1'
#
loop_
_entity.id
_entity.type
_entity.pdbx_description
1 polymer ?
#
loop_
_entity_poly.entity_id
_entity_poly.type
_entity_poly.pdbx_seq_one_letter_code
_entity_poly.pdbx_strand_id
1 'polypeptide(L)'
;MRPPAELLLRFTRAERWVHRTTAALTGVCLAAAACLYLAPLAELVGNRRLVVTVHVWCGLALPVPLLLGLASRALRADAARLSRFTPADWDWLRAVRRRAPHRPAGKFNAGQKLYAQWTLGSMLVIVGTGLLMWLPRLAPPSWRTGATFVHDWLAAAIAVVVVGHVRMAWRDPQARLGMRTGLVERRWAEREHPQWRPVGRE
;
A
#
# COMPACT_ATOMS: atom_id res chain seq x y z
N MET A 1 37.27 -0.02 -14.22
CA MET A 1 35.98 -0.76 -14.32
C MET A 1 35.39 -0.88 -12.92
N ARG A 2 34.13 -0.46 -12.70
CA ARG A 2 33.43 -0.70 -11.42
C ARG A 2 33.05 -2.19 -11.37
N PRO A 3 33.27 -2.89 -10.25
CA PRO A 3 32.82 -4.28 -10.11
C PRO A 3 31.30 -4.33 -10.30
N PRO A 4 30.75 -5.43 -10.85
CA PRO A 4 29.32 -5.58 -11.04
C PRO A 4 28.59 -5.40 -9.73
N ALA A 5 27.47 -4.67 -9.75
CA ALA A 5 26.70 -4.39 -8.56
C ALA A 5 26.14 -5.70 -7.99
N GLU A 6 26.52 -6.04 -6.77
CA GLU A 6 25.98 -7.19 -6.08
C GLU A 6 24.50 -6.95 -5.73
N LEU A 7 23.61 -7.83 -6.21
CA LEU A 7 22.16 -7.72 -6.06
C LEU A 7 21.66 -8.62 -4.94
N LEU A 8 20.78 -8.10 -4.10
CA LEU A 8 20.12 -8.79 -3.00
C LEU A 8 18.64 -8.97 -3.30
N LEU A 9 18.10 -10.16 -3.01
CA LEU A 9 16.64 -10.39 -3.10
C LEU A 9 15.95 -9.68 -1.92
N ARG A 10 15.10 -8.69 -2.26
CA ARG A 10 14.29 -7.95 -1.28
C ARG A 10 12.84 -8.41 -1.27
N PHE A 11 12.25 -8.64 -2.45
CA PHE A 11 10.86 -9.03 -2.59
C PHE A 11 10.71 -10.25 -3.50
N THR A 12 10.00 -11.24 -3.02
CA THR A 12 9.60 -12.42 -3.79
C THR A 12 8.56 -12.09 -4.86
N ARG A 13 8.29 -13.03 -5.74
CA ARG A 13 7.22 -12.87 -6.76
C ARG A 13 5.85 -12.68 -6.11
N ALA A 14 5.56 -13.40 -5.02
CA ALA A 14 4.28 -13.31 -4.31
C ALA A 14 4.07 -11.91 -3.72
N GLU A 15 5.07 -11.34 -3.03
CA GLU A 15 4.99 -10.00 -2.45
C GLU A 15 4.75 -8.93 -3.51
N ARG A 16 5.46 -9.03 -4.66
CA ARG A 16 5.30 -8.11 -5.79
C ARG A 16 3.93 -8.24 -6.46
N TRP A 17 3.43 -9.48 -6.59
CA TRP A 17 2.10 -9.74 -7.15
C TRP A 17 1.02 -9.12 -6.25
N VAL A 18 1.05 -9.38 -4.95
CA VAL A 18 0.11 -8.78 -3.98
C VAL A 18 0.12 -7.26 -4.09
N HIS A 19 1.29 -6.65 -4.05
CA HIS A 19 1.42 -5.20 -4.16
C HIS A 19 0.84 -4.66 -5.48
N ARG A 20 1.20 -5.25 -6.62
CA ARG A 20 0.74 -4.78 -7.94
C ARG A 20 -0.76 -4.92 -8.12
N THR A 21 -1.33 -6.06 -7.70
CA THR A 21 -2.77 -6.31 -7.84
C THR A 21 -3.57 -5.40 -6.92
N THR A 22 -3.13 -5.23 -5.65
CA THR A 22 -3.77 -4.28 -4.72
C THR A 22 -3.67 -2.84 -5.25
N ALA A 23 -2.50 -2.43 -5.77
CA ALA A 23 -2.33 -1.10 -6.35
C ALA A 23 -3.23 -0.87 -7.56
N ALA A 24 -3.36 -1.86 -8.46
CA ALA A 24 -4.26 -1.78 -9.61
C ALA A 24 -5.73 -1.66 -9.18
N LEU A 25 -6.19 -2.51 -8.27
CA LEU A 25 -7.56 -2.45 -7.74
C LEU A 25 -7.85 -1.10 -7.05
N THR A 26 -6.92 -0.63 -6.22
CA THR A 26 -7.04 0.70 -5.57
C THR A 26 -7.11 1.82 -6.61
N GLY A 27 -6.24 1.77 -7.63
CA GLY A 27 -6.24 2.76 -8.72
C GLY A 27 -7.57 2.78 -9.48
N VAL A 28 -8.13 1.62 -9.80
CA VAL A 28 -9.44 1.50 -10.47
C VAL A 28 -10.55 2.03 -9.54
N CYS A 29 -10.55 1.70 -8.25
CA CYS A 29 -11.53 2.23 -7.31
C CYS A 29 -11.47 3.75 -7.20
N LEU A 30 -10.27 4.33 -7.12
CA LEU A 30 -10.09 5.79 -7.06
C LEU A 30 -10.51 6.47 -8.37
N ALA A 31 -10.17 5.90 -9.52
CA ALA A 31 -10.61 6.41 -10.82
C ALA A 31 -12.14 6.35 -10.97
N ALA A 32 -12.75 5.23 -10.59
CA ALA A 32 -14.21 5.11 -10.58
C ALA A 32 -14.86 6.10 -9.61
N ALA A 33 -14.31 6.29 -8.39
CA ALA A 33 -14.77 7.31 -7.47
C ALA A 33 -14.70 8.71 -8.08
N ALA A 34 -13.59 9.06 -8.73
CA ALA A 34 -13.47 10.34 -9.43
C ALA A 34 -14.56 10.51 -10.50
N CYS A 35 -14.88 9.47 -11.28
CA CYS A 35 -15.99 9.49 -12.25
C CYS A 35 -17.38 9.61 -11.60
N LEU A 36 -17.53 9.20 -10.34
CA LEU A 36 -18.81 9.33 -9.62
C LEU A 36 -19.04 10.73 -9.03
N TYR A 37 -17.97 11.45 -8.70
CA TYR A 37 -18.01 12.73 -7.99
C TYR A 37 -17.66 13.94 -8.84
N LEU A 38 -16.90 13.78 -9.94
CA LEU A 38 -16.48 14.88 -10.80
C LEU A 38 -17.33 14.91 -12.07
N ALA A 39 -18.22 15.88 -12.20
CA ALA A 39 -19.15 16.00 -13.33
C ALA A 39 -18.50 15.85 -14.71
N PRO A 40 -17.34 16.49 -15.03
CA PRO A 40 -16.70 16.32 -16.33
C PRO A 40 -16.29 14.88 -16.65
N LEU A 41 -15.87 14.11 -15.62
CA LEU A 41 -15.50 12.70 -15.78
C LEU A 41 -16.75 11.81 -15.90
N ALA A 42 -17.81 12.14 -15.16
CA ALA A 42 -19.10 11.45 -15.24
C ALA A 42 -19.69 11.56 -16.65
N GLU A 43 -19.66 12.77 -17.22
CA GLU A 43 -20.13 13.07 -18.57
C GLU A 43 -19.32 12.34 -19.63
N LEU A 44 -17.97 12.34 -19.49
CA LEU A 44 -17.06 11.65 -20.42
C LEU A 44 -17.35 10.14 -20.50
N VAL A 45 -17.64 9.50 -19.37
CA VAL A 45 -17.95 8.06 -19.32
C VAL A 45 -19.38 7.79 -19.77
N GLY A 46 -20.34 8.65 -19.46
CA GLY A 46 -21.76 8.57 -19.85
C GLY A 46 -22.54 7.36 -19.31
N ASN A 47 -21.89 6.50 -18.52
CA ASN A 47 -22.50 5.26 -18.00
C ASN A 47 -22.24 5.08 -16.49
N ARG A 48 -23.05 5.76 -15.67
CA ARG A 48 -22.93 5.70 -14.20
C ARG A 48 -23.07 4.27 -13.66
N ARG A 49 -23.95 3.45 -14.25
CA ARG A 49 -24.18 2.07 -13.80
C ARG A 49 -22.90 1.23 -13.96
N LEU A 50 -22.20 1.35 -15.09
CA LEU A 50 -20.93 0.68 -15.33
C LEU A 50 -19.88 1.09 -14.30
N VAL A 51 -19.74 2.40 -14.05
CA VAL A 51 -18.78 2.93 -13.07
C VAL A 51 -19.05 2.39 -11.67
N VAL A 52 -20.31 2.40 -11.22
CA VAL A 52 -20.71 1.83 -9.91
C VAL A 52 -20.39 0.33 -9.86
N THR A 53 -20.72 -0.43 -10.91
CA THR A 53 -20.46 -1.88 -10.96
C THR A 53 -18.97 -2.17 -10.85
N VAL A 54 -18.13 -1.46 -11.62
CA VAL A 54 -16.67 -1.62 -11.58
C VAL A 54 -16.13 -1.25 -10.19
N HIS A 55 -16.59 -0.14 -9.60
CA HIS A 55 -16.16 0.30 -8.28
C HIS A 55 -16.48 -0.77 -7.20
N VAL A 56 -17.71 -1.27 -7.17
CA VAL A 56 -18.16 -2.28 -6.20
C VAL A 56 -17.33 -3.57 -6.32
N TRP A 57 -17.20 -4.12 -7.53
CA TRP A 57 -16.49 -5.38 -7.70
C TRP A 57 -14.99 -5.26 -7.44
N CYS A 58 -14.35 -4.16 -7.87
CA CYS A 58 -12.95 -3.91 -7.56
C CYS A 58 -12.76 -3.65 -6.05
N GLY A 59 -13.70 -2.97 -5.39
CA GLY A 59 -13.67 -2.75 -3.95
C GLY A 59 -13.78 -4.05 -3.15
N LEU A 60 -14.70 -4.94 -3.53
CA LEU A 60 -14.84 -6.28 -2.94
C LEU A 60 -13.61 -7.16 -3.17
N ALA A 61 -12.93 -6.98 -4.29
CA ALA A 61 -11.71 -7.73 -4.62
C ALA A 61 -10.47 -7.22 -3.87
N LEU A 62 -10.47 -6.02 -3.28
CA LEU A 62 -9.29 -5.42 -2.61
C LEU A 62 -8.62 -6.32 -1.56
N PRO A 63 -9.33 -7.04 -0.68
CA PRO A 63 -8.70 -7.92 0.31
C PRO A 63 -8.14 -9.22 -0.30
N VAL A 64 -8.62 -9.63 -1.47
CA VAL A 64 -8.30 -10.95 -2.06
C VAL A 64 -6.80 -11.15 -2.31
N PRO A 65 -6.04 -10.20 -2.92
CA PRO A 65 -4.62 -10.39 -3.14
C PRO A 65 -3.84 -10.61 -1.85
N LEU A 66 -4.21 -9.88 -0.78
CA LEU A 66 -3.57 -10.03 0.53
C LEU A 66 -3.88 -11.40 1.14
N LEU A 67 -5.13 -11.82 1.12
CA LEU A 67 -5.56 -13.11 1.66
C LEU A 67 -4.87 -14.28 0.93
N LEU A 68 -4.84 -14.26 -0.40
CA LEU A 68 -4.12 -15.25 -1.20
C LEU A 68 -2.62 -15.20 -0.94
N GLY A 69 -2.06 -14.01 -0.80
CA GLY A 69 -0.65 -13.79 -0.51
C GLY A 69 -0.21 -14.37 0.83
N LEU A 70 -1.12 -14.50 1.82
CA LEU A 70 -0.83 -15.14 3.11
C LEU A 70 -0.43 -16.63 2.98
N ALA A 71 -0.66 -17.27 1.86
CA ALA A 71 -0.08 -18.58 1.57
C ALA A 71 1.46 -18.53 1.46
N SER A 72 2.04 -17.37 1.10
CA SER A 72 3.49 -17.18 1.00
C SER A 72 4.14 -17.00 2.38
N ARG A 73 5.17 -17.81 2.67
CA ARG A 73 5.99 -17.65 3.89
C ARG A 73 6.68 -16.28 3.94
N ALA A 74 7.17 -15.79 2.81
CA ALA A 74 7.84 -14.50 2.72
C ALA A 74 6.87 -13.35 3.08
N LEU A 75 5.64 -13.35 2.53
CA LEU A 75 4.65 -12.33 2.85
C LEU A 75 4.27 -12.38 4.33
N ARG A 76 4.06 -13.56 4.92
CA ARG A 76 3.76 -13.67 6.36
C ARG A 76 4.90 -13.12 7.23
N ALA A 77 6.16 -13.43 6.86
CA ALA A 77 7.33 -12.90 7.56
C ALA A 77 7.40 -11.37 7.46
N ASP A 78 7.10 -10.81 6.28
CA ASP A 78 7.09 -9.36 6.09
C ASP A 78 5.89 -8.69 6.79
N ALA A 79 4.73 -9.31 6.79
CA ALA A 79 3.58 -8.84 7.57
C ALA A 79 3.92 -8.77 9.08
N ALA A 80 4.59 -9.80 9.61
CA ALA A 80 5.06 -9.79 11.00
C ALA A 80 6.11 -8.70 11.28
N ARG A 81 6.99 -8.38 10.30
CA ARG A 81 7.95 -7.26 10.43
C ARG A 81 7.25 -5.91 10.39
N LEU A 82 6.26 -5.76 9.51
CA LEU A 82 5.50 -4.52 9.33
C LEU A 82 4.56 -4.22 10.49
N SER A 83 4.04 -5.24 11.18
CA SER A 83 3.14 -5.08 12.33
C SER A 83 3.86 -4.76 13.64
N ARG A 84 5.19 -5.02 13.74
CA ARG A 84 5.95 -4.83 14.98
C ARG A 84 6.75 -3.53 14.93
N PHE A 85 6.47 -2.64 15.89
CA PHE A 85 7.27 -1.46 16.15
C PHE A 85 8.34 -1.78 17.20
N THR A 86 9.58 -1.38 16.93
CA THR A 86 10.75 -1.66 17.76
C THR A 86 11.38 -0.35 18.26
N PRO A 87 12.25 -0.38 19.28
CA PRO A 87 13.00 0.83 19.67
C PRO A 87 13.75 1.52 18.51
N ALA A 88 14.31 0.74 17.59
CA ALA A 88 14.98 1.27 16.40
C ALA A 88 14.04 2.07 15.48
N ASP A 89 12.74 1.73 15.45
CA ASP A 89 11.76 2.50 14.68
C ASP A 89 11.52 3.90 15.28
N TRP A 90 11.50 3.99 16.61
CA TRP A 90 11.43 5.28 17.30
C TRP A 90 12.68 6.13 17.09
N ASP A 91 13.87 5.50 17.10
CA ASP A 91 15.12 6.18 16.79
C ASP A 91 15.15 6.67 15.34
N TRP A 92 14.61 5.87 14.42
CA TRP A 92 14.44 6.27 13.01
C TRP A 92 13.55 7.52 12.89
N LEU A 93 12.39 7.54 13.57
CA LEU A 93 11.48 8.69 13.56
C LEU A 93 12.14 9.95 14.15
N ARG A 94 12.88 9.79 15.26
CA ARG A 94 13.64 10.90 15.87
C ARG A 94 14.74 11.41 14.93
N ALA A 95 15.45 10.49 14.25
CA ALA A 95 16.48 10.82 13.28
C ALA A 95 15.91 11.57 12.06
N VAL A 96 14.73 11.18 11.57
CA VAL A 96 14.02 11.92 10.50
C VAL A 96 13.69 13.33 10.95
N ARG A 97 13.13 13.51 12.15
CA ARG A 97 12.79 14.84 12.69
C ARG A 97 14.02 15.73 12.83
N ARG A 98 15.15 15.14 13.23
CA ARG A 98 16.43 15.85 13.38
C ARG A 98 17.21 16.00 12.07
N ARG A 99 16.69 15.50 10.95
CA ARG A 99 17.36 15.46 9.64
C ARG A 99 18.72 14.76 9.68
N ALA A 100 18.87 13.77 10.57
CA ALA A 100 20.11 13.04 10.72
C ALA A 100 20.46 12.25 9.43
N PRO A 101 21.74 12.17 9.04
CA PRO A 101 22.17 11.48 7.83
C PRO A 101 22.06 9.96 7.97
N HIS A 102 22.24 9.42 9.17
CA HIS A 102 22.17 7.99 9.46
C HIS A 102 20.88 7.65 10.20
N ARG A 103 20.14 6.66 9.69
CA ARG A 103 18.85 6.25 10.24
C ARG A 103 18.81 4.73 10.39
N PRO A 104 18.62 4.21 11.61
CA PRO A 104 18.53 2.77 11.82
C PRO A 104 17.29 2.20 11.14
N ALA A 105 17.46 1.27 10.21
CA ALA A 105 16.35 0.61 9.53
C ALA A 105 16.67 -0.85 9.23
N GLY A 106 15.72 -1.75 9.51
CA GLY A 106 15.73 -3.13 9.06
C GLY A 106 15.26 -3.25 7.61
N LYS A 107 14.68 -4.39 7.21
CA LYS A 107 14.09 -4.56 5.86
C LYS A 107 13.07 -3.45 5.55
N PHE A 108 12.34 -2.99 6.55
CA PHE A 108 11.41 -1.86 6.48
C PHE A 108 11.78 -0.82 7.52
N ASN A 109 11.69 0.46 7.15
CA ASN A 109 11.84 1.57 8.07
C ASN A 109 10.50 1.90 8.75
N ALA A 110 10.53 2.74 9.80
CA ALA A 110 9.35 3.10 10.56
C ALA A 110 8.23 3.75 9.71
N GLY A 111 8.60 4.58 8.74
CA GLY A 111 7.64 5.19 7.82
C GLY A 111 6.91 4.15 6.97
N GLN A 112 7.62 3.14 6.47
CA GLN A 112 7.03 2.04 5.71
C GLN A 112 6.11 1.17 6.58
N LYS A 113 6.45 0.95 7.86
CA LYS A 113 5.60 0.23 8.82
C LYS A 113 4.31 1.00 9.11
N LEU A 114 4.40 2.29 9.40
CA LEU A 114 3.23 3.14 9.61
C LEU A 114 2.32 3.18 8.38
N TYR A 115 2.91 3.34 7.20
CA TYR A 115 2.17 3.34 5.95
C TYR A 115 1.44 2.00 5.71
N ALA A 116 2.11 0.87 5.96
CA ALA A 116 1.50 -0.46 5.79
C ALA A 116 0.34 -0.70 6.76
N GLN A 117 0.49 -0.32 8.03
CA GLN A 117 -0.56 -0.44 9.05
C GLN A 117 -1.74 0.46 8.74
N TRP A 118 -1.48 1.73 8.35
CA TRP A 118 -2.51 2.66 7.92
C TRP A 118 -3.27 2.13 6.69
N THR A 119 -2.56 1.62 5.69
CA THR A 119 -3.15 1.06 4.46
C THR A 119 -4.05 -0.14 4.78
N LEU A 120 -3.58 -1.06 5.65
CA LEU A 120 -4.39 -2.21 6.06
C LEU A 120 -5.64 -1.78 6.83
N GLY A 121 -5.51 -0.88 7.80
CA GLY A 121 -6.64 -0.34 8.55
C GLY A 121 -7.65 0.38 7.66
N SER A 122 -7.15 1.23 6.76
CA SER A 122 -7.97 1.94 5.77
C SER A 122 -8.70 0.98 4.84
N MET A 123 -8.05 -0.09 4.38
CA MET A 123 -8.68 -1.10 3.53
C MET A 123 -9.84 -1.80 4.26
N LEU A 124 -9.68 -2.15 5.54
CA LEU A 124 -10.75 -2.76 6.32
C LEU A 124 -11.95 -1.82 6.47
N VAL A 125 -11.70 -0.56 6.81
CA VAL A 125 -12.76 0.44 6.98
C VAL A 125 -13.44 0.77 5.65
N ILE A 126 -12.69 0.96 4.55
CA ILE A 126 -13.27 1.33 3.25
C ILE A 126 -14.14 0.19 2.68
N VAL A 127 -13.70 -1.07 2.84
CA VAL A 127 -14.50 -2.24 2.42
C VAL A 127 -15.71 -2.42 3.31
N GLY A 128 -15.56 -2.29 4.64
CA GLY A 128 -16.67 -2.40 5.58
C GLY A 128 -17.76 -1.33 5.35
N THR A 129 -17.36 -0.08 5.19
CA THR A 129 -18.31 1.02 4.88
C THR A 129 -18.95 0.85 3.51
N GLY A 130 -18.19 0.41 2.50
CA GLY A 130 -18.73 0.08 1.17
C GLY A 130 -19.79 -1.02 1.21
N LEU A 131 -19.58 -2.07 2.00
CA LEU A 131 -20.55 -3.14 2.20
C LEU A 131 -21.84 -2.62 2.86
N LEU A 132 -21.73 -1.76 3.89
CA LEU A 132 -22.92 -1.13 4.53
C LEU A 132 -23.70 -0.26 3.55
N MET A 133 -23.02 0.44 2.64
CA MET A 133 -23.66 1.25 1.61
C MET A 133 -24.34 0.39 0.54
N TRP A 134 -23.71 -0.71 0.12
CA TRP A 134 -24.17 -1.57 -0.97
C TRP A 134 -25.29 -2.50 -0.56
N LEU A 135 -25.31 -2.99 0.69
CA LEU A 135 -26.28 -3.95 1.19
C LEU A 135 -27.29 -3.28 2.16
N PRO A 136 -28.42 -2.73 1.65
CA PRO A 136 -29.36 -1.95 2.46
C PRO A 136 -29.95 -2.72 3.65
N ARG A 137 -29.98 -4.05 3.56
CA ARG A 137 -30.54 -4.93 4.60
C ARG A 137 -29.60 -5.11 5.81
N LEU A 138 -28.30 -4.76 5.68
CA LEU A 138 -27.31 -4.94 6.75
C LEU A 138 -27.36 -3.83 7.81
N ALA A 139 -27.89 -2.64 7.47
CA ALA A 139 -27.84 -1.51 8.36
C ALA A 139 -29.01 -0.53 8.13
N PRO A 140 -29.52 0.11 9.21
CA PRO A 140 -30.54 1.15 9.12
C PRO A 140 -30.00 2.38 8.33
N PRO A 141 -30.91 3.25 7.82
CA PRO A 141 -30.51 4.40 7.00
C PRO A 141 -29.50 5.34 7.67
N SER A 142 -29.61 5.56 8.99
CA SER A 142 -28.68 6.40 9.76
C SER A 142 -27.23 5.88 9.71
N TRP A 143 -27.03 4.57 9.83
CA TRP A 143 -25.70 3.95 9.75
C TRP A 143 -25.15 4.02 8.34
N ARG A 144 -26.00 3.87 7.34
CA ARG A 144 -25.59 3.98 5.92
C ARG A 144 -25.15 5.40 5.58
N THR A 145 -25.83 6.42 6.11
CA THR A 145 -25.40 7.82 5.94
C THR A 145 -24.04 8.05 6.59
N GLY A 146 -23.82 7.56 7.81
CA GLY A 146 -22.51 7.61 8.48
C GLY A 146 -21.42 6.84 7.71
N ALA A 147 -21.75 5.66 7.18
CA ALA A 147 -20.84 4.87 6.36
C ALA A 147 -20.45 5.62 5.08
N THR A 148 -21.38 6.29 4.40
CA THR A 148 -21.09 7.12 3.22
C THR A 148 -20.11 8.23 3.58
N PHE A 149 -20.36 8.97 4.64
CA PHE A 149 -19.45 10.03 5.10
C PHE A 149 -18.02 9.50 5.35
N VAL A 150 -17.90 8.40 6.11
CA VAL A 150 -16.59 7.80 6.41
C VAL A 150 -15.91 7.28 5.14
N HIS A 151 -16.66 6.62 4.24
CA HIS A 151 -16.16 6.07 2.99
C HIS A 151 -15.56 7.17 2.11
N ASP A 152 -16.29 8.25 1.91
CA ASP A 152 -15.90 9.35 1.02
C ASP A 152 -14.66 10.09 1.53
N TRP A 153 -14.65 10.46 2.81
CA TRP A 153 -13.49 11.12 3.39
C TRP A 153 -12.25 10.21 3.47
N LEU A 154 -12.45 8.93 3.76
CA LEU A 154 -11.36 7.98 3.76
C LEU A 154 -10.84 7.74 2.34
N ALA A 155 -11.70 7.67 1.33
CA ALA A 155 -11.29 7.57 -0.07
C ALA A 155 -10.44 8.78 -0.51
N ALA A 156 -10.85 10.00 -0.11
CA ALA A 156 -10.05 11.21 -0.35
C ALA A 156 -8.69 11.15 0.36
N ALA A 157 -8.65 10.71 1.62
CA ALA A 157 -7.40 10.53 2.37
C ALA A 157 -6.50 9.47 1.70
N ILE A 158 -7.05 8.33 1.26
CA ILE A 158 -6.33 7.30 0.51
C ILE A 158 -5.74 7.89 -0.77
N ALA A 159 -6.51 8.68 -1.52
CA ALA A 159 -6.01 9.32 -2.76
C ALA A 159 -4.79 10.20 -2.49
N VAL A 160 -4.83 11.06 -1.46
CA VAL A 160 -3.70 11.92 -1.07
C VAL A 160 -2.49 11.09 -0.69
N VAL A 161 -2.68 10.05 0.12
CA VAL A 161 -1.59 9.19 0.60
C VAL A 161 -0.99 8.37 -0.56
N VAL A 162 -1.80 7.89 -1.50
CA VAL A 162 -1.35 7.18 -2.71
C VAL A 162 -0.51 8.12 -3.60
N VAL A 163 -0.93 9.37 -3.80
CA VAL A 163 -0.13 10.37 -4.54
C VAL A 163 1.23 10.56 -3.87
N GLY A 164 1.26 10.73 -2.54
CA GLY A 164 2.49 10.83 -1.76
C GLY A 164 3.38 9.59 -1.91
N HIS A 165 2.80 8.39 -1.83
CA HIS A 165 3.51 7.13 -2.01
C HIS A 165 4.14 7.00 -3.40
N VAL A 166 3.37 7.27 -4.45
CA VAL A 166 3.86 7.25 -5.83
C VAL A 166 5.00 8.25 -6.00
N ARG A 167 4.85 9.50 -5.51
CA ARG A 167 5.90 10.51 -5.58
C ARG A 167 7.19 10.06 -4.88
N MET A 168 7.10 9.42 -3.71
CA MET A 168 8.27 8.87 -3.01
C MET A 168 8.92 7.73 -3.80
N ALA A 169 8.12 6.80 -4.35
CA ALA A 169 8.62 5.70 -5.17
C ALA A 169 9.33 6.20 -6.44
N TRP A 170 8.83 7.27 -7.08
CA TRP A 170 9.49 7.87 -8.24
C TRP A 170 10.88 8.44 -7.93
N ARG A 171 11.09 8.92 -6.71
CA ARG A 171 12.37 9.49 -6.24
C ARG A 171 13.41 8.44 -5.85
N ASP A 172 12.99 7.18 -5.64
CA ASP A 172 13.89 6.08 -5.28
C ASP A 172 13.97 5.03 -6.40
N PRO A 173 15.00 5.08 -7.28
CA PRO A 173 15.18 4.11 -8.34
C PRO A 173 15.33 2.68 -7.84
N GLN A 174 15.92 2.47 -6.66
CA GLN A 174 16.12 1.13 -6.08
C GLN A 174 14.82 0.56 -5.51
N ALA A 175 13.94 1.39 -4.93
CA ALA A 175 12.61 0.96 -4.55
C ALA A 175 11.81 0.47 -5.77
N ARG A 176 11.88 1.20 -6.91
CA ARG A 176 11.24 0.80 -8.17
C ARG A 176 11.84 -0.48 -8.74
N LEU A 177 13.18 -0.61 -8.73
CA LEU A 177 13.89 -1.82 -9.16
C LEU A 177 13.43 -3.01 -8.32
N GLY A 178 13.38 -2.87 -6.99
CA GLY A 178 12.90 -3.88 -6.06
C GLY A 178 11.47 -4.34 -6.37
N MET A 179 10.55 -3.41 -6.64
CA MET A 179 9.17 -3.75 -6.98
C MET A 179 9.03 -4.32 -8.40
N ARG A 180 9.95 -4.00 -9.33
CA ARG A 180 9.94 -4.55 -10.69
C ARG A 180 10.56 -5.93 -10.77
N THR A 181 11.74 -6.12 -10.18
CA THR A 181 12.56 -7.33 -10.31
C THR A 181 12.59 -8.22 -9.06
N GLY A 182 12.36 -7.64 -7.89
CA GLY A 182 12.58 -8.23 -6.57
C GLY A 182 13.95 -7.95 -5.99
N LEU A 183 14.86 -7.38 -6.78
CA LEU A 183 16.27 -7.21 -6.45
C LEU A 183 16.60 -5.74 -6.16
N VAL A 184 17.56 -5.52 -5.27
CA VAL A 184 18.13 -4.21 -4.96
C VAL A 184 19.64 -4.31 -4.86
N GLU A 185 20.36 -3.21 -5.06
CA GLU A 185 21.82 -3.18 -4.89
C GLU A 185 22.20 -3.29 -3.42
N ARG A 186 23.24 -4.11 -3.13
CA ARG A 186 23.78 -4.28 -1.77
C ARG A 186 24.17 -2.94 -1.16
N ARG A 187 24.90 -2.09 -1.89
CA ARG A 187 25.34 -0.76 -1.40
C ARG A 187 24.19 0.13 -1.00
N TRP A 188 23.07 0.11 -1.75
CA TRP A 188 21.87 0.82 -1.37
C TRP A 188 21.24 0.23 -0.10
N ALA A 189 21.16 -1.09 0.00
CA ALA A 189 20.60 -1.77 1.16
C ALA A 189 21.41 -1.46 2.44
N GLU A 190 22.74 -1.48 2.35
CA GLU A 190 23.62 -1.15 3.48
C GLU A 190 23.47 0.30 3.94
N ARG A 191 23.25 1.23 3.02
CA ARG A 191 23.08 2.65 3.34
C ARG A 191 21.69 2.98 3.92
N GLU A 192 20.62 2.51 3.26
CA GLU A 192 19.25 2.87 3.63
C GLU A 192 18.63 1.92 4.66
N HIS A 193 19.14 0.70 4.77
CA HIS A 193 18.66 -0.38 5.61
C HIS A 193 19.80 -1.07 6.38
N PRO A 194 20.60 -0.35 7.17
CA PRO A 194 21.84 -0.87 7.78
C PRO A 194 21.63 -2.03 8.73
N GLN A 195 20.43 -2.19 9.28
CA GLN A 195 20.08 -3.30 10.17
C GLN A 195 19.41 -4.48 9.44
N TRP A 196 19.21 -4.37 8.13
CA TRP A 196 18.66 -5.48 7.37
C TRP A 196 19.72 -6.58 7.16
N ARG A 197 19.37 -7.78 7.57
CA ARG A 197 20.15 -8.99 7.32
C ARG A 197 19.39 -9.82 6.28
N PRO A 198 19.79 -9.78 5.01
CA PRO A 198 19.21 -10.66 4.00
C PRO A 198 19.48 -12.11 4.38
N VAL A 199 18.47 -12.98 4.28
CA VAL A 199 18.69 -14.42 4.43
C VAL A 199 19.55 -14.84 3.22
N GLY A 200 20.76 -15.39 3.48
CA GLY A 200 21.65 -15.88 2.45
C GLY A 200 20.94 -16.93 1.60
N ARG A 201 21.31 -17.00 0.32
CA ARG A 201 21.11 -18.24 -0.43
C ARG A 201 22.11 -19.24 0.15
N GLU A 202 21.63 -20.15 0.98
CA GLU A 202 22.28 -21.45 1.12
C GLU A 202 21.96 -22.27 -0.12
#